data_8a45350736df6f25ce871e7592c3f675
#
_entry.id   8a45350736df6f25ce871e7592c3f675
#
_cell.length_a   1.000
_cell.length_b   1.000
_cell.length_c   1.000
_cell.angle_alpha   90.00
_cell.angle_beta   90.00
_cell.angle_gamma   90.00
#
_symmetry.space_group_name_H-M   'P 1'
#
loop_
_entity.id
_entity.type
_entity.pdbx_description
1 polymer ?
#
loop_
_entity_poly.entity_id
_entity_poly.type
_entity_poly.pdbx_seq_one_letter_code
_entity_poly.pdbx_strand_id
1 'polypeptide(L)'
;MTMLLLLMLAATPVAGADAPPMPTDLASVPVIENWLGRKISPRWSEEVAKLYRRGDCSGTVPYEGSRLLEIDMLFLLTGDGKPLKVAPVNARCPGVEKFVSGRILGSLRGSFPKTGAAQPRWMRSQVRFLWSDAP
;
A
#
# COMPACT_ATOMS: atom_id res chain seq x y z
N MET A 1 -29.85 4.06 55.11
CA MET A 1 -28.56 3.72 54.52
C MET A 1 -28.76 3.49 53.05
N THR A 2 -28.47 4.47 52.24
CA THR A 2 -28.59 4.38 50.77
C THR A 2 -27.24 4.03 50.23
N MET A 3 -27.11 2.83 49.71
CA MET A 3 -25.90 2.34 49.07
C MET A 3 -25.86 2.87 47.62
N LEU A 4 -25.00 3.85 47.37
CA LEU A 4 -24.78 4.39 46.03
C LEU A 4 -23.95 3.38 45.28
N LEU A 5 -24.57 2.67 44.33
CA LEU A 5 -23.84 1.84 43.35
C LEU A 5 -23.24 2.79 42.33
N LEU A 6 -21.95 3.04 42.42
CA LEU A 6 -21.19 3.67 41.33
C LEU A 6 -21.06 2.67 40.21
N LEU A 7 -21.87 2.82 39.17
CA LEU A 7 -21.62 2.15 37.87
C LEU A 7 -20.40 2.84 37.25
N MET A 8 -19.26 2.20 37.35
CA MET A 8 -18.12 2.56 36.49
C MET A 8 -18.46 2.12 35.07
N LEU A 9 -18.85 3.09 34.23
CA LEU A 9 -18.86 2.88 32.80
C LEU A 9 -17.40 2.75 32.34
N ALA A 10 -16.98 1.51 32.09
CA ALA A 10 -15.73 1.28 31.37
C ALA A 10 -15.92 1.81 29.94
N ALA A 11 -15.19 2.88 29.59
CA ALA A 11 -15.15 3.37 28.23
C ALA A 11 -14.54 2.30 27.35
N THR A 12 -15.32 1.69 26.47
CA THR A 12 -14.81 0.80 25.43
C THR A 12 -13.99 1.64 24.44
N PRO A 13 -12.75 1.27 24.14
CA PRO A 13 -11.96 1.99 23.14
C PRO A 13 -12.69 1.97 21.80
N VAL A 14 -12.75 3.12 21.13
CA VAL A 14 -13.38 3.26 19.83
C VAL A 14 -12.57 2.43 18.82
N ALA A 15 -13.25 1.56 18.07
CA ALA A 15 -12.64 0.81 16.97
C ALA A 15 -11.98 1.80 15.98
N GLY A 16 -10.66 1.73 15.80
CA GLY A 16 -9.87 2.66 15.01
C GLY A 16 -8.82 3.46 15.80
N ALA A 17 -8.98 3.57 17.16
CA ALA A 17 -7.96 4.15 18.01
C ALA A 17 -6.73 3.24 18.18
N ASP A 18 -6.88 1.94 17.88
CA ASP A 18 -5.88 0.90 18.06
C ASP A 18 -5.25 0.42 16.75
N ALA A 19 -5.29 1.26 15.69
CA ALA A 19 -4.60 0.91 14.45
C ALA A 19 -3.10 0.78 14.73
N PRO A 20 -2.46 -0.35 14.35
CA PRO A 20 -1.03 -0.52 14.58
C PRO A 20 -0.24 0.56 13.86
N PRO A 21 0.84 1.07 14.46
CA PRO A 21 1.66 2.09 13.82
C PRO A 21 2.31 1.55 12.54
N MET A 22 2.61 2.44 11.61
CA MET A 22 3.31 2.07 10.38
C MET A 22 4.64 1.40 10.73
N PRO A 23 4.92 0.21 10.18
CA PRO A 23 6.17 -0.50 10.47
C PRO A 23 7.37 0.28 9.92
N THR A 24 8.46 0.28 10.68
CA THR A 24 9.74 0.85 10.26
C THR A 24 10.67 -0.19 9.68
N ASP A 25 10.47 -1.45 10.02
CA ASP A 25 11.22 -2.58 9.47
C ASP A 25 10.37 -3.34 8.45
N LEU A 26 10.62 -3.10 7.17
CA LEU A 26 9.88 -3.75 6.08
C LEU A 26 10.07 -5.26 6.05
N ALA A 27 11.23 -5.75 6.48
CA ALA A 27 11.50 -7.18 6.47
C ALA A 27 10.60 -7.97 7.41
N SER A 28 10.06 -7.32 8.44
CA SER A 28 9.14 -7.95 9.40
C SER A 28 7.69 -8.00 8.90
N VAL A 29 7.37 -7.30 7.81
CA VAL A 29 6.00 -7.21 7.30
C VAL A 29 5.71 -8.39 6.37
N PRO A 30 4.61 -9.13 6.58
CA PRO A 30 4.23 -10.21 5.66
C PRO A 30 4.03 -9.72 4.23
N VAL A 31 4.50 -10.50 3.27
CA VAL A 31 4.42 -10.20 1.84
C VAL A 31 3.19 -10.85 1.23
N ILE A 32 2.46 -10.09 0.43
CA ILE A 32 1.44 -10.62 -0.48
C ILE A 32 2.14 -10.88 -1.82
N GLU A 33 2.50 -12.14 -2.07
CA GLU A 33 3.26 -12.49 -3.26
C GLU A 33 2.41 -12.44 -4.53
N ASN A 34 3.00 -11.91 -5.59
CA ASN A 34 2.47 -11.91 -6.97
C ASN A 34 1.06 -11.32 -7.15
N TRP A 35 0.54 -10.67 -6.13
CA TRP A 35 -0.83 -10.15 -6.20
C TRP A 35 -0.94 -8.94 -7.15
N LEU A 36 -0.10 -7.94 -6.97
CA LEU A 36 -0.16 -6.72 -7.79
C LEU A 36 0.38 -6.95 -9.21
N GLY A 37 1.39 -7.78 -9.38
CA GLY A 37 1.99 -8.04 -10.68
C GLY A 37 1.02 -8.61 -11.72
N ARG A 38 -0.04 -9.30 -11.30
CA ARG A 38 -1.05 -9.84 -12.19
C ARG A 38 -2.18 -8.87 -12.53
N LYS A 39 -2.29 -7.78 -11.77
CA LYS A 39 -3.43 -6.86 -11.83
C LYS A 39 -3.08 -5.52 -12.46
N ILE A 40 -1.80 -5.27 -12.69
CA ILE A 40 -1.33 -4.01 -13.27
C ILE A 40 -1.40 -4.08 -14.78
N SER A 41 -2.18 -3.17 -15.35
CA SER A 41 -2.30 -3.02 -16.80
C SER A 41 -1.02 -2.44 -17.39
N PRO A 42 -0.56 -2.91 -18.58
CA PRO A 42 0.55 -2.28 -19.30
C PRO A 42 0.37 -0.78 -19.57
N ARG A 43 -0.89 -0.33 -19.70
CA ARG A 43 -1.22 1.10 -19.84
C ARG A 43 -0.70 1.93 -18.66
N TRP A 44 -0.72 1.38 -17.47
CA TRP A 44 -0.22 2.08 -16.30
C TRP A 44 1.30 2.27 -16.33
N SER A 45 2.04 1.35 -16.92
CA SER A 45 3.49 1.53 -17.12
C SER A 45 3.80 2.72 -18.02
N GLU A 46 3.00 2.96 -19.07
CA GLU A 46 3.14 4.14 -19.92
C GLU A 46 2.86 5.44 -19.15
N GLU A 47 1.80 5.47 -18.36
CA GLU A 47 1.48 6.63 -17.51
C GLU A 47 2.57 6.90 -16.47
N VAL A 48 3.07 5.86 -15.83
CA VAL A 48 4.17 5.97 -14.87
C VAL A 48 5.45 6.48 -15.54
N ALA A 49 5.76 6.00 -16.75
CA ALA A 49 6.90 6.49 -17.52
C ALA A 49 6.81 7.98 -17.81
N LYS A 50 5.64 8.48 -18.17
CA LYS A 50 5.41 9.91 -18.39
C LYS A 50 5.61 10.73 -17.12
N LEU A 51 5.07 10.26 -16.00
CA LEU A 51 5.23 10.92 -14.70
C LEU A 51 6.69 10.90 -14.25
N TYR A 52 7.38 9.80 -14.45
CA TYR A 52 8.79 9.66 -14.13
C TYR A 52 9.66 10.66 -14.90
N ARG A 53 9.40 10.86 -16.19
CA ARG A 53 10.16 11.79 -17.03
C ARG A 53 9.90 13.25 -16.71
N ARG A 54 8.72 13.58 -16.16
CA ARG A 54 8.33 14.96 -15.81
C ARG A 54 8.85 15.42 -14.46
N GLY A 55 9.14 14.50 -13.54
CA GLY A 55 9.58 14.82 -12.20
C GLY A 55 11.07 14.56 -12.01
N ASP A 56 11.63 15.15 -10.94
CA ASP A 56 12.99 14.82 -10.48
C ASP A 56 12.95 13.47 -9.77
N CYS A 57 12.78 12.43 -10.56
CA CYS A 57 12.59 11.07 -10.07
C CYS A 57 13.86 10.26 -10.22
N SER A 58 14.10 9.38 -9.25
CA SER A 58 15.18 8.43 -9.27
C SER A 58 14.68 7.04 -8.88
N GLY A 59 15.53 6.02 -9.03
CA GLY A 59 15.22 4.68 -8.56
C GLY A 59 14.87 3.68 -9.66
N THR A 60 14.91 4.07 -10.94
CA THR A 60 14.85 3.08 -12.02
C THR A 60 16.17 2.37 -12.16
N VAL A 61 16.08 1.11 -12.58
CA VAL A 61 17.25 0.31 -12.94
C VAL A 61 17.10 -0.21 -14.37
N PRO A 62 18.22 -0.40 -15.11
CA PRO A 62 18.17 -1.04 -16.41
C PRO A 62 17.71 -2.49 -16.28
N TYR A 63 16.87 -2.93 -17.20
CA TYR A 63 16.41 -4.32 -17.26
C TYR A 63 16.16 -4.71 -18.70
N GLU A 64 17.06 -5.54 -19.28
CA GLU A 64 16.93 -6.08 -20.63
C GLU A 64 16.58 -5.04 -21.72
N GLY A 65 17.26 -3.89 -21.71
CA GLY A 65 17.00 -2.79 -22.67
C GLY A 65 15.83 -1.90 -22.33
N SER A 66 15.18 -2.15 -21.20
CA SER A 66 14.09 -1.35 -20.67
C SER A 66 14.45 -0.68 -19.35
N ARG A 67 13.58 0.15 -18.85
CA ARG A 67 13.65 0.73 -17.50
C ARG A 67 12.66 0.02 -16.59
N LEU A 68 13.13 -0.38 -15.43
CA LEU A 68 12.32 -1.01 -14.39
C LEU A 68 12.23 -0.08 -13.18
N LEU A 69 11.01 0.20 -12.73
CA LEU A 69 10.72 0.89 -11.48
C LEU A 69 9.96 -0.06 -10.56
N GLU A 70 10.55 -0.35 -9.41
CA GLU A 70 9.94 -1.17 -8.37
C GLU A 70 9.56 -0.28 -7.20
N ILE A 71 8.30 -0.37 -6.77
CA ILE A 71 7.78 0.39 -5.65
C ILE A 71 7.24 -0.58 -4.60
N ASP A 72 7.83 -0.55 -3.41
CA ASP A 72 7.28 -1.27 -2.28
C ASP A 72 6.09 -0.51 -1.71
N MET A 73 4.99 -1.23 -1.50
CA MET A 73 3.75 -0.69 -0.97
C MET A 73 3.41 -1.35 0.35
N LEU A 74 3.00 -0.55 1.31
CA LEU A 74 2.42 -1.01 2.57
C LEU A 74 0.92 -0.80 2.56
N PHE A 75 0.20 -1.80 3.04
CA PHE A 75 -1.25 -1.78 3.17
C PHE A 75 -1.64 -2.16 4.59
N LEU A 76 -2.47 -1.34 5.20
CA LEU A 76 -3.15 -1.73 6.43
C LEU A 76 -4.50 -2.31 6.05
N LEU A 77 -4.66 -3.63 6.18
CA LEU A 77 -5.85 -4.35 5.75
C LEU A 77 -6.64 -4.87 6.94
N THR A 78 -7.96 -4.75 6.86
CA THR A 78 -8.86 -5.48 7.75
C THR A 78 -8.84 -6.97 7.44
N GLY A 79 -9.38 -7.79 8.33
CA GLY A 79 -9.46 -9.25 8.11
C GLY A 79 -10.25 -9.63 6.87
N ASP A 80 -11.23 -8.83 6.47
CA ASP A 80 -12.03 -9.02 5.24
C ASP A 80 -11.42 -8.37 3.99
N GLY A 81 -10.21 -7.84 4.08
CA GLY A 81 -9.49 -7.32 2.91
C GLY A 81 -9.86 -5.89 2.54
N LYS A 82 -10.31 -5.08 3.47
CA LYS A 82 -10.53 -3.65 3.24
C LYS A 82 -9.26 -2.86 3.53
N PRO A 83 -8.75 -2.05 2.59
CA PRO A 83 -7.60 -1.20 2.85
C PRO A 83 -8.00 0.00 3.69
N LEU A 84 -7.39 0.14 4.87
CA LEU A 84 -7.56 1.29 5.75
C LEU A 84 -6.51 2.36 5.48
N LYS A 85 -5.29 1.94 5.15
CA LYS A 85 -4.18 2.82 4.78
C LYS A 85 -3.37 2.17 3.67
N VAL A 86 -2.85 2.99 2.79
CA VAL A 86 -1.95 2.60 1.72
C VAL A 86 -0.79 3.59 1.70
N ALA A 87 0.42 3.10 1.69
CA ALA A 87 1.59 3.96 1.67
C ALA A 87 2.69 3.37 0.77
N PRO A 88 3.20 4.12 -0.22
CA PRO A 88 4.39 3.73 -0.94
C PRO A 88 5.61 3.90 -0.04
N VAL A 89 6.58 3.03 -0.20
CA VAL A 89 7.83 3.07 0.54
C VAL A 89 8.98 3.10 -0.45
N ASN A 90 10.00 3.89 -0.16
CA ASN A 90 11.20 4.03 -0.98
C ASN A 90 10.97 4.55 -2.42
N ALA A 91 9.77 4.95 -2.77
CA ALA A 91 9.57 5.64 -4.03
C ALA A 91 10.21 7.03 -3.94
N ARG A 92 10.97 7.39 -4.97
CA ARG A 92 11.69 8.65 -5.04
C ARG A 92 11.11 9.58 -6.10
N CYS A 93 9.82 9.40 -6.36
CA CYS A 93 9.08 10.14 -7.36
C CYS A 93 7.67 10.44 -6.86
N PRO A 94 7.44 11.62 -6.25
CA PRO A 94 6.14 11.92 -5.63
C PRO A 94 4.96 11.80 -6.57
N GLY A 95 5.10 12.17 -7.84
CA GLY A 95 4.03 12.03 -8.84
C GLY A 95 3.64 10.58 -9.09
N VAL A 96 4.61 9.68 -9.17
CA VAL A 96 4.35 8.25 -9.33
C VAL A 96 3.73 7.67 -8.07
N GLU A 97 4.23 8.04 -6.91
CA GLU A 97 3.67 7.59 -5.62
C GLU A 97 2.19 7.94 -5.50
N LYS A 98 1.85 9.18 -5.83
CA LYS A 98 0.47 9.66 -5.79
C LYS A 98 -0.41 8.90 -6.79
N PHE A 99 0.10 8.65 -7.99
CA PHE A 99 -0.61 7.89 -9.02
C PHE A 99 -0.87 6.44 -8.58
N VAL A 100 0.14 5.78 -8.02
CA VAL A 100 0.01 4.40 -7.54
C VAL A 100 -0.97 4.33 -6.38
N SER A 101 -0.81 5.18 -5.39
CA SER A 101 -1.65 5.15 -4.18
C SER A 101 -3.10 5.51 -4.47
N GLY A 102 -3.34 6.48 -5.33
CA GLY A 102 -4.69 6.95 -5.64
C GLY A 102 -5.36 6.15 -6.74
N ARG A 103 -4.81 6.20 -7.95
CA ARG A 103 -5.50 5.68 -9.13
C ARG A 103 -5.41 4.17 -9.28
N ILE A 104 -4.21 3.61 -9.14
CA ILE A 104 -4.03 2.17 -9.33
C ILE A 104 -4.70 1.40 -8.20
N LEU A 105 -4.40 1.75 -6.97
CA LEU A 105 -4.95 1.04 -5.81
C LEU A 105 -6.43 1.32 -5.60
N GLY A 106 -6.90 2.51 -5.99
CA GLY A 106 -8.32 2.82 -6.00
C GLY A 106 -9.12 1.91 -6.94
N SER A 107 -8.56 1.56 -8.10
CA SER A 107 -9.19 0.63 -9.05
C SER A 107 -9.21 -0.82 -8.57
N LEU A 108 -8.36 -1.16 -7.61
CA LEU A 108 -8.26 -2.51 -7.05
C LEU A 108 -9.07 -2.70 -5.77
N ARG A 109 -9.90 -1.74 -5.39
CA ARG A 109 -10.81 -1.87 -4.24
C ARG A 109 -11.68 -3.11 -4.40
N GLY A 110 -11.79 -3.91 -3.33
CA GLY A 110 -12.50 -5.17 -3.34
C GLY A 110 -11.68 -6.37 -3.82
N SER A 111 -10.47 -6.12 -4.34
CA SER A 111 -9.56 -7.17 -4.81
C SER A 111 -8.45 -7.50 -3.80
N PHE A 112 -8.40 -6.81 -2.68
CA PHE A 112 -7.39 -7.08 -1.66
C PHE A 112 -7.63 -8.44 -1.00
N PRO A 113 -6.56 -9.17 -0.67
CA PRO A 113 -6.69 -10.47 -0.03
C PRO A 113 -7.29 -10.35 1.36
N LYS A 114 -8.08 -11.35 1.74
CA LYS A 114 -8.60 -11.48 3.09
C LYS A 114 -7.53 -12.08 3.98
N THR A 115 -7.19 -11.41 5.06
CA THR A 115 -6.20 -11.91 6.01
C THR A 115 -6.80 -12.85 7.05
N GLY A 116 -8.11 -12.72 7.29
CA GLY A 116 -8.81 -13.48 8.32
C GLY A 116 -8.44 -13.04 9.75
N ALA A 117 -7.62 -12.01 9.90
CA ALA A 117 -7.20 -11.53 11.21
C ALA A 117 -8.30 -10.75 11.92
N ALA A 118 -8.37 -10.87 13.26
CA ALA A 118 -9.33 -10.12 14.07
C ALA A 118 -9.04 -8.63 14.10
N GLN A 119 -7.77 -8.25 13.96
CA GLN A 119 -7.30 -6.87 13.96
C GLN A 119 -6.70 -6.50 12.61
N PRO A 120 -6.71 -5.21 12.22
CA PRO A 120 -6.02 -4.76 11.01
C PRO A 120 -4.53 -5.12 11.07
N ARG A 121 -3.99 -5.54 9.92
CA ARG A 121 -2.60 -5.96 9.80
C ARG A 121 -1.92 -5.23 8.64
N TRP A 122 -0.66 -4.88 8.86
CA TRP A 122 0.19 -4.38 7.80
C TRP A 122 0.66 -5.53 6.92
N MET A 123 0.50 -5.33 5.62
CA MET A 123 0.96 -6.24 4.58
C MET A 123 1.80 -5.45 3.59
N ARG A 124 2.67 -6.14 2.90
CA ARG A 124 3.57 -5.53 1.91
C ARG A 124 3.39 -6.22 0.56
N SER A 125 3.45 -5.42 -0.49
CA SER A 125 3.56 -5.94 -1.85
C SER A 125 4.41 -5.00 -2.69
N GLN A 126 4.95 -5.51 -3.79
CA GLN A 126 5.77 -4.74 -4.70
C GLN A 126 5.02 -4.50 -6.01
N VAL A 127 5.03 -3.24 -6.45
CA VAL A 127 4.50 -2.84 -7.74
C VAL A 127 5.67 -2.64 -8.69
N ARG A 128 5.59 -3.24 -9.87
CA ARG A 128 6.66 -3.17 -10.88
C ARG A 128 6.12 -2.53 -12.14
N PHE A 129 6.85 -1.53 -12.63
CA PHE A 129 6.57 -0.89 -13.91
C PHE A 129 7.78 -1.05 -14.83
N LEU A 130 7.50 -1.44 -16.04
CA LEU A 130 8.53 -1.68 -17.05
C LEU A 130 8.16 -0.92 -18.33
N TRP A 131 9.07 -0.12 -18.84
CA TRP A 131 8.87 0.59 -20.10
C TRP A 131 10.16 0.66 -20.91
N SER A 132 10.00 0.83 -22.22
CA SER A 132 11.13 0.99 -23.11
C SER A 132 11.79 2.33 -22.91
N ASP A 133 13.13 2.34 -22.89
CA ASP A 133 13.93 3.56 -22.83
C ASP A 133 14.17 4.17 -24.23
N ALA A 134 13.68 3.52 -25.27
CA ALA A 134 13.80 4.02 -26.64
C ALA A 134 13.01 5.32 -26.82
N PRO A 135 13.55 6.33 -27.52
CA PRO A 135 12.84 7.58 -27.79
C PRO A 135 11.59 7.37 -28.65
#